data_e7874f9c246264f94862f0c6bbaf586b
#
_entry.id   e7874f9c246264f94862f0c6bbaf586b
#
_cell.length_a   1.000
_cell.length_b   1.000
_cell.length_c   1.000
_cell.angle_alpha   90.00
_cell.angle_beta   90.00
_cell.angle_gamma   90.00
#
_symmetry.space_group_name_H-M   'P 1'
#
loop_
_entity.id
_entity.type
_entity.pdbx_description
1 polymer ?
#
loop_
_entity_poly.entity_id
_entity_poly.type
_entity_poly.pdbx_seq_one_letter_code
_entity_poly.pdbx_strand_id
1 'polypeptide(L)'
;TDPVYIMPFQQSDVELHDHNFFELAYITGGSAWQNLAGKKERVKTGDYFIIDYGAVHSYQECNNFTLINCLFLPEAIDDVLEGCRSLDEMLRICMIRYYRKAFEQEKTANRIFHDEDGRVLKLLRVLQIEYSKKEFGWKEIFRSRLKEILILMMRSTILQHTDFDSNKITNEDEMISDLVRYLHKNGKERAVLTNYCQTHHYSLSYISRKFRQETGMTVLQYLQKIRIDQSCALLAGSKLPIAEIAQEVGYEDAKYFSEIFKRMLGMTPGAYRRMSGNH
;
A
#
# COMPACT_ATOMS: atom_id res chain seq x y z
N THR A 1 -7.71 7.71 -15.58
CA THR A 1 -7.58 8.56 -14.37
C THR A 1 -6.15 8.43 -13.88
N ASP A 2 -5.50 9.56 -13.54
CA ASP A 2 -4.16 9.50 -12.94
C ASP A 2 -4.25 8.80 -11.57
N PRO A 3 -3.31 7.89 -11.24
CA PRO A 3 -3.33 7.17 -9.97
C PRO A 3 -2.86 8.03 -8.79
N VAL A 4 -2.69 9.33 -9.01
CA VAL A 4 -2.23 10.30 -8.00
C VAL A 4 -2.96 11.62 -8.14
N TYR A 5 -3.13 12.32 -7.00
CA TYR A 5 -3.66 13.68 -6.94
C TYR A 5 -3.04 14.39 -5.74
N ILE A 6 -2.54 15.62 -5.92
CA ILE A 6 -1.92 16.38 -4.82
C ILE A 6 -2.29 17.84 -4.91
N MET A 7 -2.81 18.40 -3.81
CA MET A 7 -3.11 19.83 -3.70
C MET A 7 -3.13 20.34 -2.26
N PRO A 8 -2.96 21.65 -2.07
CA PRO A 8 -3.20 22.29 -0.78
C PRO A 8 -4.69 22.43 -0.52
N PHE A 9 -5.10 22.29 0.73
CA PHE A 9 -6.45 22.51 1.22
C PHE A 9 -6.47 23.42 2.43
N GLN A 10 -7.49 24.28 2.52
CA GLN A 10 -7.93 24.85 3.77
C GLN A 10 -9.11 24.00 4.25
N GLN A 11 -8.91 23.30 5.35
CA GLN A 11 -9.85 22.30 5.84
C GLN A 11 -10.70 22.86 6.96
N SER A 12 -12.01 22.73 6.84
CA SER A 12 -12.99 22.91 7.94
C SER A 12 -13.31 21.58 8.59
N ASP A 13 -14.16 21.59 9.59
CA ASP A 13 -14.68 20.37 10.20
C ASP A 13 -15.34 19.48 9.15
N VAL A 14 -15.00 18.19 9.19
CA VAL A 14 -15.48 17.17 8.27
C VAL A 14 -16.02 16.00 9.06
N GLU A 15 -17.20 15.54 8.69
CA GLU A 15 -17.82 14.36 9.27
C GLU A 15 -17.05 13.07 8.93
N LEU A 16 -17.37 12.01 9.64
CA LEU A 16 -16.80 10.70 9.40
C LEU A 16 -17.08 10.26 7.95
N HIS A 17 -16.03 9.95 7.22
CA HIS A 17 -16.07 9.44 5.86
C HIS A 17 -14.92 8.48 5.60
N ASP A 18 -14.98 7.75 4.52
CA ASP A 18 -13.93 6.87 4.00
C ASP A 18 -13.68 7.13 2.50
N HIS A 19 -12.63 6.55 1.97
CA HIS A 19 -12.28 6.66 0.56
C HIS A 19 -11.53 5.43 0.06
N ASN A 20 -11.53 5.23 -1.25
CA ASN A 20 -10.94 4.07 -1.93
C ASN A 20 -9.55 4.36 -2.51
N PHE A 21 -8.72 5.11 -1.80
CA PHE A 21 -7.33 5.45 -2.10
C PHE A 21 -6.57 5.68 -0.80
N PHE A 22 -5.25 5.80 -0.87
CA PHE A 22 -4.43 6.25 0.23
C PHE A 22 -4.36 7.77 0.25
N GLU A 23 -4.43 8.36 1.44
CA GLU A 23 -4.26 9.78 1.65
C GLU A 23 -3.06 10.06 2.56
N LEU A 24 -2.00 10.66 2.01
CA LEU A 24 -0.93 11.25 2.80
C LEU A 24 -1.31 12.70 3.08
N ALA A 25 -1.68 12.98 4.34
CA ALA A 25 -2.00 14.31 4.84
C ALA A 25 -0.79 14.92 5.53
N TYR A 26 -0.42 16.15 5.17
CA TYR A 26 0.61 16.95 5.82
C TYR A 26 0.05 18.29 6.26
N ILE A 27 0.12 18.61 7.57
CA ILE A 27 -0.44 19.81 8.15
C ILE A 27 0.52 20.98 7.93
N THR A 28 0.11 21.94 7.10
CA THR A 28 0.91 23.15 6.77
C THR A 28 0.65 24.33 7.68
N GLY A 29 -0.49 24.34 8.41
CA GLY A 29 -0.84 25.39 9.34
C GLY A 29 -1.99 25.02 10.26
N GLY A 30 -2.06 25.64 11.42
CA GLY A 30 -3.13 25.46 12.38
C GLY A 30 -3.12 24.14 13.13
N SER A 31 -4.29 23.71 13.59
CA SER A 31 -4.49 22.46 14.33
C SER A 31 -5.93 21.98 14.23
N ALA A 32 -6.15 20.66 14.43
CA ALA A 32 -7.47 20.04 14.52
C ALA A 32 -7.42 18.80 15.42
N TRP A 33 -8.59 18.30 15.80
CA TRP A 33 -8.73 16.93 16.28
C TRP A 33 -8.99 16.01 15.09
N GLN A 34 -8.09 15.08 14.88
CA GLN A 34 -8.29 13.98 13.93
C GLN A 34 -8.89 12.79 14.65
N ASN A 35 -9.92 12.18 14.09
CA ASN A 35 -10.39 10.86 14.46
C ASN A 35 -10.07 9.91 13.31
N LEU A 36 -9.22 8.92 13.55
CA LEU A 36 -8.83 7.93 12.56
C LEU A 36 -9.01 6.53 13.14
N ALA A 37 -9.90 5.75 12.50
CA ALA A 37 -10.26 4.40 12.94
C ALA A 37 -10.67 4.32 14.43
N GLY A 38 -11.38 5.34 14.93
CA GLY A 38 -11.84 5.42 16.30
C GLY A 38 -10.84 5.99 17.32
N LYS A 39 -9.61 6.31 16.90
CA LYS A 39 -8.61 6.98 17.75
C LYS A 39 -8.65 8.48 17.49
N LYS A 40 -8.91 9.27 18.53
CA LYS A 40 -8.96 10.73 18.46
C LYS A 40 -7.64 11.32 18.97
N GLU A 41 -6.93 12.06 18.10
CA GLU A 41 -5.64 12.68 18.40
C GLU A 41 -5.61 14.11 17.87
N ARG A 42 -4.86 14.99 18.55
CA ARG A 42 -4.66 16.36 18.08
C ARG A 42 -3.51 16.41 17.11
N VAL A 43 -3.75 16.99 15.93
CA VAL A 43 -2.75 17.25 14.88
C VAL A 43 -2.49 18.73 14.75
N LYS A 44 -1.24 19.08 14.40
CA LYS A 44 -0.75 20.45 14.31
C LYS A 44 0.24 20.63 13.15
N THR A 45 0.60 21.86 12.85
CA THR A 45 1.59 22.20 11.83
C THR A 45 2.87 21.34 11.95
N GLY A 46 3.31 20.73 10.86
CA GLY A 46 4.46 19.84 10.77
C GLY A 46 4.10 18.36 10.98
N ASP A 47 2.89 18.05 11.44
CA ASP A 47 2.45 16.66 11.55
C ASP A 47 2.01 16.13 10.19
N TYR A 48 2.27 14.82 9.96
CA TYR A 48 1.85 14.11 8.76
C TYR A 48 1.55 12.64 9.07
N PHE A 49 0.68 12.05 8.29
CA PHE A 49 0.23 10.66 8.47
C PHE A 49 -0.37 10.13 7.17
N ILE A 50 -0.54 8.81 7.09
CA ILE A 50 -1.25 8.15 5.99
C ILE A 50 -2.55 7.58 6.52
N ILE A 51 -3.63 7.85 5.78
CA ILE A 51 -4.94 7.26 5.95
C ILE A 51 -5.04 6.10 4.95
N ASP A 52 -5.27 4.91 5.47
CA ASP A 52 -5.36 3.69 4.69
C ASP A 52 -6.64 3.64 3.83
N TYR A 53 -6.61 2.83 2.81
CA TYR A 53 -7.75 2.55 1.95
C TYR A 53 -8.96 2.05 2.77
N GLY A 54 -10.10 2.74 2.66
CA GLY A 54 -11.33 2.42 3.39
C GLY A 54 -11.28 2.73 4.89
N ALA A 55 -10.26 3.42 5.38
CA ALA A 55 -10.20 3.83 6.77
C ALA A 55 -11.13 5.02 7.03
N VAL A 56 -12.02 4.87 8.01
CA VAL A 56 -12.96 5.92 8.40
C VAL A 56 -12.24 6.99 9.22
N HIS A 57 -12.37 8.26 8.81
CA HIS A 57 -11.74 9.37 9.51
C HIS A 57 -12.57 10.65 9.46
N SER A 58 -12.21 11.62 10.32
CA SER A 58 -12.82 12.96 10.39
C SER A 58 -11.88 13.99 10.99
N TYR A 59 -12.17 15.29 10.75
CA TYR A 59 -11.51 16.40 11.41
C TYR A 59 -12.54 17.24 12.17
N GLN A 60 -12.23 17.64 13.39
CA GLN A 60 -13.08 18.45 14.26
C GLN A 60 -12.27 19.57 14.93
N GLU A 61 -12.96 20.65 15.30
CA GLU A 61 -12.35 21.82 15.97
C GLU A 61 -11.17 22.39 15.16
N CYS A 62 -11.34 22.48 13.83
CA CYS A 62 -10.35 23.01 12.93
C CYS A 62 -10.07 24.48 13.20
N ASN A 63 -8.83 24.82 13.56
CA ASN A 63 -8.40 26.20 13.83
C ASN A 63 -7.31 26.60 12.83
N ASN A 64 -7.65 27.47 11.86
CA ASN A 64 -6.77 27.87 10.75
C ASN A 64 -6.07 26.66 10.10
N PHE A 65 -6.81 25.57 9.96
CA PHE A 65 -6.29 24.26 9.60
C PHE A 65 -6.06 24.16 8.10
N THR A 66 -4.81 24.14 7.71
CA THR A 66 -4.37 24.00 6.32
C THR A 66 -3.49 22.77 6.16
N LEU A 67 -3.63 22.07 5.05
CA LEU A 67 -2.88 20.84 4.79
C LEU A 67 -2.57 20.66 3.31
N ILE A 68 -1.63 19.78 3.00
CA ILE A 68 -1.41 19.22 1.69
C ILE A 68 -1.90 17.78 1.74
N ASN A 69 -2.89 17.46 0.89
CA ASN A 69 -3.30 16.09 0.65
C ASN A 69 -2.65 15.55 -0.61
N CYS A 70 -1.98 14.40 -0.46
CA CYS A 70 -1.48 13.60 -1.56
C CYS A 70 -2.26 12.28 -1.59
N LEU A 71 -3.21 12.19 -2.52
CA LEU A 71 -4.03 11.02 -2.73
C LEU A 71 -3.36 10.12 -3.76
N PHE A 72 -3.26 8.83 -3.49
CA PHE A 72 -2.60 7.92 -4.42
C PHE A 72 -3.16 6.50 -4.32
N LEU A 73 -3.08 5.81 -5.45
CA LEU A 73 -3.25 4.36 -5.49
C LEU A 73 -1.88 3.69 -5.31
N PRO A 74 -1.80 2.49 -4.73
CA PRO A 74 -0.52 1.81 -4.44
C PRO A 74 0.39 1.64 -5.65
N GLU A 75 -0.17 1.37 -6.83
CA GLU A 75 0.56 1.25 -8.10
C GLU A 75 1.25 2.55 -8.54
N ALA A 76 0.87 3.71 -7.98
CA ALA A 76 1.61 4.94 -8.19
C ALA A 76 3.02 4.90 -7.60
N ILE A 77 3.25 4.07 -6.59
CA ILE A 77 4.55 3.85 -5.96
C ILE A 77 5.32 2.75 -6.66
N ASP A 78 4.66 1.64 -6.93
CA ASP A 78 5.24 0.47 -7.60
C ASP A 78 4.11 -0.44 -8.09
N ASP A 79 4.23 -0.95 -9.30
CA ASP A 79 3.20 -1.81 -9.90
C ASP A 79 2.99 -3.10 -9.10
N VAL A 80 4.00 -3.55 -8.34
CA VAL A 80 3.87 -4.69 -7.42
C VAL A 80 2.97 -4.44 -6.22
N LEU A 81 2.56 -3.20 -5.99
CA LEU A 81 1.68 -2.81 -4.88
C LEU A 81 0.20 -2.74 -5.28
N GLU A 82 -0.12 -3.02 -6.54
CA GLU A 82 -1.51 -3.09 -6.98
C GLU A 82 -2.33 -3.99 -6.06
N GLY A 83 -3.45 -3.48 -5.57
CA GLY A 83 -4.34 -4.19 -4.65
C GLY A 83 -3.99 -4.08 -3.15
N CYS A 84 -2.87 -3.47 -2.76
CA CYS A 84 -2.59 -3.17 -1.35
C CYS A 84 -3.65 -2.23 -0.76
N ARG A 85 -4.04 -2.46 0.49
CA ARG A 85 -5.07 -1.66 1.17
C ARG A 85 -4.63 -1.05 2.49
N SER A 86 -3.41 -1.34 2.95
CA SER A 86 -2.85 -0.73 4.15
C SER A 86 -1.41 -0.30 3.95
N LEU A 87 -1.00 0.73 4.69
CA LEU A 87 0.39 1.20 4.72
C LEU A 87 1.33 0.07 5.14
N ASP A 88 0.96 -0.71 6.15
CA ASP A 88 1.74 -1.85 6.63
C ASP A 88 2.00 -2.88 5.52
N GLU A 89 1.01 -3.13 4.69
CA GLU A 89 1.14 -4.04 3.55
C GLU A 89 2.07 -3.47 2.48
N MET A 90 1.92 -2.20 2.12
CA MET A 90 2.81 -1.52 1.17
C MET A 90 4.25 -1.51 1.66
N LEU A 91 4.48 -1.15 2.92
CA LEU A 91 5.82 -1.13 3.52
C LEU A 91 6.43 -2.53 3.57
N ARG A 92 5.65 -3.55 3.88
CA ARG A 92 6.10 -4.95 3.89
C ARG A 92 6.57 -5.40 2.52
N ILE A 93 5.88 -5.04 1.46
CA ILE A 93 6.24 -5.41 0.08
C ILE A 93 7.43 -4.58 -0.42
N CYS A 94 7.37 -3.26 -0.28
CA CYS A 94 8.42 -2.36 -0.79
C CYS A 94 9.74 -2.47 -0.03
N MET A 95 9.66 -2.77 1.26
CA MET A 95 10.77 -2.61 2.19
C MET A 95 10.88 -3.79 3.16
N ILE A 96 10.60 -5.00 2.67
CA ILE A 96 10.53 -6.23 3.48
C ILE A 96 11.77 -6.41 4.36
N ARG A 97 12.95 -6.01 3.86
CA ARG A 97 14.23 -6.08 4.58
C ARG A 97 14.24 -5.26 5.88
N TYR A 98 13.57 -4.11 5.86
CA TYR A 98 13.57 -3.13 6.95
C TYR A 98 12.34 -3.28 7.82
N TYR A 99 11.20 -3.67 7.20
CA TYR A 99 9.90 -3.71 7.83
C TYR A 99 9.88 -4.61 9.07
N ARG A 100 10.39 -5.84 8.94
CA ARG A 100 10.41 -6.81 10.02
C ARG A 100 11.13 -6.30 11.26
N LYS A 101 12.30 -5.69 11.07
CA LYS A 101 13.11 -5.17 12.19
C LYS A 101 12.52 -3.92 12.83
N ALA A 102 11.79 -3.12 12.04
CA ALA A 102 11.22 -1.86 12.50
C ALA A 102 9.84 -2.04 13.17
N PHE A 103 9.06 -3.04 12.75
CA PHE A 103 7.63 -3.12 13.04
C PHE A 103 7.17 -4.45 13.66
N GLU A 104 8.08 -5.32 14.10
CA GLU A 104 7.72 -6.59 14.77
C GLU A 104 6.80 -6.39 16.00
N GLN A 105 6.80 -5.20 16.59
CA GLN A 105 6.08 -4.90 17.82
C GLN A 105 4.99 -3.82 17.70
N GLU A 106 4.96 -3.01 16.64
CA GLU A 106 4.00 -1.92 16.49
C GLU A 106 3.44 -1.82 15.06
N LYS A 107 2.11 -1.65 14.96
CA LYS A 107 1.46 -1.33 13.69
C LYS A 107 1.74 0.13 13.33
N THR A 108 2.17 0.40 12.10
CA THR A 108 2.32 1.76 11.55
C THR A 108 0.99 2.39 11.19
N ALA A 109 -0.06 1.60 11.07
CA ALA A 109 -1.40 2.08 10.79
C ALA A 109 -1.83 3.12 11.83
N ASN A 110 -2.31 4.27 11.34
CA ASN A 110 -2.83 5.38 12.15
C ASN A 110 -1.81 6.11 13.02
N ARG A 111 -0.53 6.11 12.65
CA ARG A 111 0.52 6.82 13.36
C ARG A 111 0.70 8.24 12.82
N ILE A 112 0.78 9.22 13.72
CA ILE A 112 1.14 10.60 13.40
C ILE A 112 2.66 10.75 13.50
N PHE A 113 3.27 11.32 12.47
CA PHE A 113 4.69 11.66 12.40
C PHE A 113 4.86 13.18 12.47
N HIS A 114 6.01 13.64 12.91
CA HIS A 114 6.36 15.05 12.90
C HIS A 114 7.59 15.30 12.01
N ASP A 115 7.51 16.31 11.15
CA ASP A 115 8.56 16.69 10.19
C ASP A 115 9.46 17.78 10.81
N GLU A 116 10.39 17.37 11.68
CA GLU A 116 11.23 18.29 12.47
C GLU A 116 12.12 19.21 11.61
N ASP A 117 12.62 18.69 10.48
CA ASP A 117 13.57 19.40 9.61
C ASP A 117 12.91 19.94 8.31
N GLY A 118 11.61 19.77 8.14
CA GLY A 118 10.85 20.18 6.97
C GLY A 118 11.17 19.43 5.69
N ARG A 119 11.78 18.24 5.81
CA ARG A 119 12.20 17.42 4.68
C ARG A 119 11.02 16.83 3.93
N VAL A 120 10.00 16.35 4.63
CA VAL A 120 8.79 15.81 4.02
C VAL A 120 8.01 16.92 3.30
N LEU A 121 7.91 18.10 3.91
CA LEU A 121 7.28 19.26 3.26
C LEU A 121 7.97 19.64 1.94
N LYS A 122 9.31 19.65 1.90
CA LYS A 122 10.07 19.94 0.67
C LYS A 122 9.76 18.91 -0.42
N LEU A 123 9.69 17.63 -0.07
CA LEU A 123 9.33 16.56 -1.02
C LEU A 123 7.91 16.73 -1.55
N LEU A 124 6.93 17.03 -0.69
CA LEU A 124 5.55 17.29 -1.10
C LEU A 124 5.44 18.52 -2.02
N ARG A 125 6.23 19.58 -1.79
CA ARG A 125 6.29 20.73 -2.70
C ARG A 125 6.83 20.36 -4.08
N VAL A 126 7.84 19.50 -4.16
CA VAL A 126 8.32 18.95 -5.43
C VAL A 126 7.20 18.17 -6.12
N LEU A 127 6.50 17.28 -5.39
CA LEU A 127 5.37 16.52 -5.94
C LEU A 127 4.26 17.42 -6.49
N GLN A 128 3.95 18.54 -5.82
CA GLN A 128 2.98 19.53 -6.30
C GLN A 128 3.42 20.17 -7.62
N ILE A 129 4.70 20.54 -7.75
CA ILE A 129 5.26 21.13 -8.97
C ILE A 129 5.20 20.11 -10.12
N GLU A 130 5.66 18.88 -9.90
CA GLU A 130 5.64 17.80 -10.89
C GLU A 130 4.20 17.51 -11.36
N TYR A 131 3.27 17.38 -10.41
CA TYR A 131 1.87 17.13 -10.72
C TYR A 131 1.21 18.28 -11.50
N SER A 132 1.56 19.54 -11.20
CA SER A 132 1.00 20.70 -11.87
C SER A 132 1.50 20.87 -13.31
N LYS A 133 2.78 20.56 -13.56
CA LYS A 133 3.42 20.73 -14.87
C LYS A 133 3.24 19.49 -15.77
N LYS A 134 3.25 18.31 -15.21
CA LYS A 134 3.16 17.02 -15.91
C LYS A 134 4.16 16.91 -17.08
N GLU A 135 5.39 17.42 -16.87
CA GLU A 135 6.47 17.32 -17.85
C GLU A 135 6.88 15.85 -18.09
N PHE A 136 7.64 15.60 -19.15
CA PHE A 136 8.11 14.25 -19.46
C PHE A 136 8.81 13.60 -18.25
N GLY A 137 8.38 12.40 -17.86
CA GLY A 137 8.94 11.66 -16.73
C GLY A 137 8.40 12.05 -15.34
N TRP A 138 7.45 12.96 -15.23
CA TRP A 138 6.89 13.43 -13.96
C TRP A 138 6.39 12.28 -13.05
N LYS A 139 5.82 11.23 -13.63
CA LYS A 139 5.34 10.06 -12.86
C LYS A 139 6.47 9.32 -12.15
N GLU A 140 7.63 9.21 -12.80
CA GLU A 140 8.80 8.56 -12.21
C GLU A 140 9.42 9.40 -11.09
N ILE A 141 9.44 10.74 -11.25
CA ILE A 141 9.85 11.64 -10.18
C ILE A 141 8.87 11.55 -9.03
N PHE A 142 7.55 11.58 -9.32
CA PHE A 142 6.50 11.44 -8.32
C PHE A 142 6.66 10.13 -7.52
N ARG A 143 6.77 9.00 -8.22
CA ARG A 143 7.02 7.67 -7.65
C ARG A 143 8.25 7.65 -6.73
N SER A 144 9.36 8.21 -7.19
CA SER A 144 10.61 8.25 -6.41
C SER A 144 10.49 9.09 -5.15
N ARG A 145 9.85 10.25 -5.22
CA ARG A 145 9.66 11.14 -4.07
C ARG A 145 8.69 10.57 -3.05
N LEU A 146 7.60 9.95 -3.50
CA LEU A 146 6.67 9.28 -2.60
C LEU A 146 7.34 8.11 -1.86
N LYS A 147 8.15 7.31 -2.56
CA LYS A 147 9.00 6.28 -1.92
C LYS A 147 9.95 6.88 -0.88
N GLU A 148 10.56 8.04 -1.16
CA GLU A 148 11.44 8.72 -0.20
C GLU A 148 10.67 9.12 1.07
N ILE A 149 9.45 9.64 0.95
CA ILE A 149 8.60 9.97 2.11
C ILE A 149 8.31 8.71 2.95
N LEU A 150 7.95 7.60 2.32
CA LEU A 150 7.73 6.33 3.04
C LEU A 150 8.99 5.86 3.78
N ILE A 151 10.16 6.02 3.18
CA ILE A 151 11.44 5.70 3.84
C ILE A 151 11.66 6.60 5.06
N LEU A 152 11.34 7.88 4.96
CA LEU A 152 11.46 8.81 6.10
C LEU A 152 10.52 8.43 7.24
N MET A 153 9.28 8.06 6.93
CA MET A 153 8.32 7.54 7.92
C MET A 153 8.86 6.30 8.63
N MET A 154 9.43 5.35 7.89
CA MET A 154 10.05 4.17 8.47
C MET A 154 11.26 4.53 9.36
N ARG A 155 12.13 5.43 8.91
CA ARG A 155 13.31 5.88 9.69
C ARG A 155 12.87 6.51 11.01
N SER A 156 11.85 7.36 11.01
CA SER A 156 11.30 7.95 12.24
C SER A 156 10.79 6.90 13.22
N THR A 157 10.20 5.82 12.72
CA THR A 157 9.76 4.69 13.55
C THR A 157 10.94 3.90 14.12
N ILE A 158 11.96 3.62 13.29
CA ILE A 158 13.15 2.85 13.68
C ILE A 158 13.97 3.60 14.73
N LEU A 159 14.16 4.92 14.58
CA LEU A 159 14.96 5.73 15.49
C LEU A 159 14.37 5.82 16.90
N GLN A 160 13.09 5.54 17.06
CA GLN A 160 12.44 5.44 18.37
C GLN A 160 12.76 4.11 19.10
N HIS A 161 13.31 3.12 18.37
CA HIS A 161 13.74 1.82 18.92
C HIS A 161 15.27 1.71 18.86
N THR A 162 15.93 1.75 20.01
CA THR A 162 17.40 1.95 20.19
C THR A 162 18.30 0.82 19.68
N ASP A 163 17.76 -0.29 19.17
CA ASP A 163 18.54 -1.50 18.80
C ASP A 163 18.60 -1.80 17.28
N PHE A 164 18.32 -0.81 16.43
CA PHE A 164 18.34 -1.03 14.99
C PHE A 164 19.76 -0.96 14.41
N ASP A 165 20.33 -2.11 14.04
CA ASP A 165 21.58 -2.21 13.29
C ASP A 165 21.32 -2.40 11.79
N SER A 166 21.52 -1.33 11.01
CA SER A 166 21.31 -1.32 9.55
C SER A 166 22.25 -2.26 8.78
N ASN A 167 23.34 -2.74 9.40
CA ASN A 167 24.32 -3.61 8.77
C ASN A 167 23.92 -5.10 8.78
N LYS A 168 22.82 -5.46 9.43
CA LYS A 168 22.32 -6.84 9.51
C LYS A 168 21.33 -7.23 8.44
N ILE A 169 21.31 -6.57 7.28
CA ILE A 169 20.51 -7.02 6.13
C ILE A 169 21.18 -8.27 5.57
N THR A 170 20.44 -9.36 5.52
CA THR A 170 20.97 -10.65 5.06
C THR A 170 20.60 -10.90 3.59
N ASN A 171 21.36 -11.75 2.91
CA ASN A 171 21.04 -12.22 1.56
C ASN A 171 19.64 -12.91 1.51
N GLU A 172 19.16 -13.42 2.66
CA GLU A 172 17.84 -14.04 2.79
C GLU A 172 16.71 -13.02 2.66
N ASP A 173 16.88 -11.81 3.19
CA ASP A 173 15.89 -10.73 3.08
C ASP A 173 15.76 -10.26 1.61
N GLU A 174 16.88 -10.26 0.87
CA GLU A 174 16.88 -9.97 -0.57
C GLU A 174 16.14 -11.02 -1.37
N MET A 175 16.36 -12.28 -1.06
CA MET A 175 15.71 -13.41 -1.71
C MET A 175 14.18 -13.35 -1.56
N ILE A 176 13.66 -13.05 -0.37
CA ILE A 176 12.20 -12.97 -0.15
C ILE A 176 11.61 -11.75 -0.86
N SER A 177 12.29 -10.60 -0.85
CA SER A 177 11.86 -9.42 -1.60
C SER A 177 11.80 -9.68 -3.10
N ASP A 178 12.77 -10.45 -3.61
CA ASP A 178 12.84 -10.83 -5.01
C ASP A 178 11.73 -11.83 -5.39
N LEU A 179 11.48 -12.82 -4.51
CA LEU A 179 10.35 -13.74 -4.67
C LEU A 179 9.01 -13.00 -4.69
N VAL A 180 8.79 -12.04 -3.79
CA VAL A 180 7.57 -11.23 -3.77
C VAL A 180 7.37 -10.53 -5.11
N ARG A 181 8.40 -9.84 -5.62
CA ARG A 181 8.33 -9.20 -6.96
C ARG A 181 8.06 -10.19 -8.07
N TYR A 182 8.71 -11.36 -8.01
CA TYR A 182 8.50 -12.42 -8.99
C TYR A 182 7.05 -12.94 -8.98
N LEU A 183 6.46 -13.15 -7.80
CA LEU A 183 5.07 -13.58 -7.64
C LEU A 183 4.09 -12.54 -8.20
N HIS A 184 4.31 -11.24 -7.95
CA HIS A 184 3.47 -10.18 -8.53
C HIS A 184 3.54 -10.16 -10.06
N LYS A 185 4.73 -10.28 -10.62
CA LYS A 185 4.94 -10.26 -12.08
C LYS A 185 4.41 -11.50 -12.79
N ASN A 186 4.60 -12.67 -12.18
CA ASN A 186 4.33 -13.97 -12.82
C ASN A 186 3.19 -14.75 -12.12
N GLY A 187 2.40 -14.11 -11.29
CA GLY A 187 1.37 -14.77 -10.46
C GLY A 187 0.28 -15.51 -11.25
N LYS A 188 0.11 -15.20 -12.53
CA LYS A 188 -0.80 -15.90 -13.45
C LYS A 188 -0.30 -17.29 -13.84
N GLU A 189 1.00 -17.55 -13.76
CA GLU A 189 1.59 -18.82 -14.17
C GLU A 189 1.21 -19.97 -13.22
N ARG A 190 1.13 -21.19 -13.78
CA ARG A 190 0.78 -22.41 -13.04
C ARG A 190 1.79 -22.73 -11.95
N ALA A 191 3.02 -22.90 -12.28
CA ALA A 191 4.06 -23.41 -11.37
C ALA A 191 4.99 -22.29 -10.87
N VAL A 192 4.45 -21.08 -10.64
CA VAL A 192 5.23 -19.87 -10.39
C VAL A 192 6.31 -20.05 -9.32
N LEU A 193 6.01 -20.70 -8.19
CA LEU A 193 7.00 -20.97 -7.14
C LEU A 193 8.05 -22.00 -7.57
N THR A 194 7.65 -23.04 -8.28
CA THR A 194 8.57 -24.07 -8.77
C THR A 194 9.53 -23.47 -9.78
N ASN A 195 9.01 -22.65 -10.70
CA ASN A 195 9.82 -21.94 -11.70
C ASN A 195 10.84 -21.01 -11.02
N TYR A 196 10.41 -20.23 -10.03
CA TYR A 196 11.32 -19.39 -9.25
C TYR A 196 12.43 -20.22 -8.59
N CYS A 197 12.05 -21.30 -7.89
CA CYS A 197 13.02 -22.16 -7.20
C CYS A 197 14.04 -22.79 -8.17
N GLN A 198 13.61 -23.22 -9.34
CA GLN A 198 14.51 -23.77 -10.37
C GLN A 198 15.46 -22.72 -10.91
N THR A 199 14.96 -21.51 -11.23
CA THR A 199 15.77 -20.42 -11.78
C THR A 199 16.84 -19.95 -10.79
N HIS A 200 16.51 -19.91 -9.51
CA HIS A 200 17.41 -19.40 -8.46
C HIS A 200 18.10 -20.49 -7.64
N HIS A 201 17.97 -21.77 -8.03
CA HIS A 201 18.59 -22.92 -7.37
C HIS A 201 18.23 -23.09 -5.89
N TYR A 202 16.98 -22.78 -5.53
CA TYR A 202 16.46 -22.99 -4.17
C TYR A 202 15.59 -24.25 -4.07
N SER A 203 15.56 -24.87 -2.88
CA SER A 203 14.56 -25.90 -2.62
C SER A 203 13.21 -25.30 -2.26
N LEU A 204 12.12 -25.93 -2.72
CA LEU A 204 10.74 -25.52 -2.39
C LEU A 204 10.49 -25.44 -0.88
N SER A 205 11.03 -26.40 -0.13
CA SER A 205 10.86 -26.46 1.33
C SER A 205 11.55 -25.28 2.03
N TYR A 206 12.75 -24.93 1.59
CA TYR A 206 13.50 -23.82 2.14
C TYR A 206 12.78 -22.49 1.89
N ILE A 207 12.41 -22.23 0.64
CA ILE A 207 11.70 -21.01 0.25
C ILE A 207 10.36 -20.90 0.98
N SER A 208 9.55 -21.96 1.00
CA SER A 208 8.23 -21.93 1.65
C SER A 208 8.33 -21.63 3.14
N ARG A 209 9.30 -22.22 3.83
CA ARG A 209 9.54 -21.96 5.24
C ARG A 209 9.99 -20.50 5.47
N LYS A 210 10.97 -20.05 4.71
CA LYS A 210 11.49 -18.67 4.81
C LYS A 210 10.44 -17.64 4.49
N PHE A 211 9.71 -17.82 3.40
CA PHE A 211 8.62 -16.94 3.02
C PHE A 211 7.59 -16.80 4.15
N ARG A 212 7.19 -17.93 4.76
CA ARG A 212 6.23 -17.89 5.87
C ARG A 212 6.81 -17.22 7.10
N GLN A 213 8.10 -17.40 7.40
CA GLN A 213 8.77 -16.72 8.50
C GLN A 213 8.80 -15.20 8.30
N GLU A 214 9.08 -14.75 7.07
CA GLU A 214 9.22 -13.33 6.74
C GLU A 214 7.88 -12.61 6.53
N THR A 215 6.89 -13.29 5.92
CA THR A 215 5.62 -12.65 5.52
C THR A 215 4.44 -13.00 6.43
N GLY A 216 4.59 -14.00 7.28
CA GLY A 216 3.49 -14.56 8.09
C GLY A 216 2.50 -15.42 7.30
N MET A 217 2.65 -15.53 5.98
CA MET A 217 1.76 -16.26 5.08
C MET A 217 2.49 -17.37 4.34
N THR A 218 1.75 -18.39 3.90
CA THR A 218 2.30 -19.31 2.91
C THR A 218 2.37 -18.64 1.54
N VAL A 219 3.29 -19.08 0.67
CA VAL A 219 3.37 -18.56 -0.72
C VAL A 219 2.03 -18.74 -1.45
N LEU A 220 1.32 -19.85 -1.21
CA LEU A 220 0.01 -20.08 -1.82
C LEU A 220 -1.04 -19.06 -1.35
N GLN A 221 -1.09 -18.76 -0.05
CA GLN A 221 -2.01 -17.74 0.49
C GLN A 221 -1.70 -16.36 -0.10
N TYR A 222 -0.42 -16.03 -0.20
CA TYR A 222 0.04 -14.78 -0.78
C TYR A 222 -0.31 -14.69 -2.27
N LEU A 223 -0.09 -15.74 -3.04
CA LEU A 223 -0.45 -15.82 -4.44
C LEU A 223 -1.97 -15.71 -4.67
N GLN A 224 -2.76 -16.39 -3.83
CA GLN A 224 -4.23 -16.26 -3.87
C GLN A 224 -4.64 -14.79 -3.64
N LYS A 225 -4.00 -14.10 -2.68
CA LYS A 225 -4.28 -12.69 -2.41
C LYS A 225 -3.99 -11.84 -3.65
N ILE A 226 -2.80 -11.93 -4.24
CA ILE A 226 -2.45 -11.19 -5.48
C ILE A 226 -3.52 -11.40 -6.56
N ARG A 227 -3.88 -12.65 -6.84
CA ARG A 227 -4.86 -12.98 -7.89
C ARG A 227 -6.24 -12.41 -7.61
N ILE A 228 -6.69 -12.44 -6.35
CA ILE A 228 -7.99 -11.86 -5.97
C ILE A 228 -7.95 -10.35 -6.09
N ASP A 229 -6.89 -9.68 -5.66
CA ASP A 229 -6.74 -8.23 -5.77
C ASP A 229 -6.75 -7.78 -7.24
N GLN A 230 -6.02 -8.46 -8.12
CA GLN A 230 -6.06 -8.23 -9.57
C GLN A 230 -7.46 -8.47 -10.16
N SER A 231 -8.15 -9.50 -9.69
CA SER A 231 -9.53 -9.77 -10.16
C SER A 231 -10.51 -8.68 -9.76
N CYS A 232 -10.32 -8.03 -8.61
CA CYS A 232 -11.13 -6.89 -8.18
C CYS A 232 -11.00 -5.70 -9.16
N ALA A 233 -9.79 -5.39 -9.61
CA ALA A 233 -9.56 -4.34 -10.61
C ALA A 233 -10.26 -4.67 -11.94
N LEU A 234 -10.15 -5.92 -12.41
CA LEU A 234 -10.82 -6.37 -13.63
C LEU A 234 -12.36 -6.38 -13.48
N LEU A 235 -12.89 -6.78 -12.34
CA LEU A 235 -14.32 -6.77 -12.06
C LEU A 235 -14.89 -5.35 -12.04
N ALA A 236 -14.14 -4.39 -11.50
CA ALA A 236 -14.54 -2.99 -11.46
C ALA A 236 -14.32 -2.25 -12.79
N GLY A 237 -13.27 -2.60 -13.56
CA GLY A 237 -12.84 -1.86 -14.76
C GLY A 237 -13.28 -2.48 -16.09
N SER A 238 -13.87 -3.69 -16.12
CA SER A 238 -14.20 -4.39 -17.36
C SER A 238 -15.56 -5.07 -17.34
N LYS A 239 -16.05 -5.41 -18.55
CA LYS A 239 -17.27 -6.23 -18.77
C LYS A 239 -16.93 -7.70 -19.05
N LEU A 240 -15.70 -8.13 -18.85
CA LEU A 240 -15.28 -9.51 -19.09
C LEU A 240 -16.14 -10.49 -18.28
N PRO A 241 -16.54 -11.64 -18.84
CA PRO A 241 -17.17 -12.72 -18.08
C PRO A 241 -16.33 -13.13 -16.86
N ILE A 242 -16.99 -13.51 -15.77
CA ILE A 242 -16.29 -13.94 -14.54
C ILE A 242 -15.32 -15.11 -14.81
N ALA A 243 -15.70 -16.00 -15.73
CA ALA A 243 -14.84 -17.12 -16.11
C ALA A 243 -13.56 -16.67 -16.82
N GLU A 244 -13.63 -15.65 -17.67
CA GLU A 244 -12.46 -15.07 -18.33
C GLU A 244 -11.58 -14.33 -17.34
N ILE A 245 -12.17 -13.57 -16.40
CA ILE A 245 -11.41 -12.94 -15.32
C ILE A 245 -10.68 -13.98 -14.49
N ALA A 246 -11.32 -15.10 -14.14
CA ALA A 246 -10.69 -16.19 -13.42
C ALA A 246 -9.44 -16.70 -14.16
N GLN A 247 -9.55 -16.93 -15.47
CA GLN A 247 -8.43 -17.37 -16.32
C GLN A 247 -7.33 -16.29 -16.38
N GLU A 248 -7.73 -15.02 -16.57
CA GLU A 248 -6.81 -13.90 -16.68
C GLU A 248 -5.94 -13.72 -15.42
N VAL A 249 -6.48 -14.02 -14.25
CA VAL A 249 -5.72 -13.95 -12.99
C VAL A 249 -5.09 -15.28 -12.57
N GLY A 250 -5.14 -16.31 -13.42
CA GLY A 250 -4.41 -17.57 -13.25
C GLY A 250 -5.19 -18.69 -12.54
N TYR A 251 -6.52 -18.65 -12.54
CA TYR A 251 -7.36 -19.79 -12.13
C TYR A 251 -7.89 -20.54 -13.35
N GLU A 252 -7.77 -21.86 -13.34
CA GLU A 252 -8.29 -22.71 -14.40
C GLU A 252 -9.79 -23.00 -14.24
N ASP A 253 -10.26 -23.02 -13.00
CA ASP A 253 -11.64 -23.30 -12.63
C ASP A 253 -12.29 -22.04 -12.05
N ALA A 254 -13.28 -21.52 -12.78
CA ALA A 254 -14.02 -20.32 -12.37
C ALA A 254 -14.88 -20.55 -11.11
N LYS A 255 -15.29 -21.81 -10.82
CA LYS A 255 -16.03 -22.15 -9.61
C LYS A 255 -15.08 -22.06 -8.40
N TYR A 256 -13.92 -22.67 -8.50
CA TYR A 256 -12.89 -22.59 -7.47
C TYR A 256 -12.44 -21.14 -7.23
N PHE A 257 -12.23 -20.37 -8.30
CA PHE A 257 -12.00 -18.92 -8.19
C PHE A 257 -13.09 -18.22 -7.38
N SER A 258 -14.37 -18.47 -7.71
CA SER A 258 -15.50 -17.81 -7.04
C SER A 258 -15.59 -18.20 -5.56
N GLU A 259 -15.24 -19.43 -5.20
CA GLU A 259 -15.17 -19.90 -3.81
C GLU A 259 -14.05 -19.20 -3.04
N ILE A 260 -12.83 -19.09 -3.62
CA ILE A 260 -11.71 -18.35 -3.02
C ILE A 260 -12.06 -16.88 -2.85
N PHE A 261 -12.60 -16.25 -3.90
CA PHE A 261 -13.02 -14.85 -3.89
C PHE A 261 -14.03 -14.59 -2.76
N LYS A 262 -15.09 -15.41 -2.67
CA LYS A 262 -16.09 -15.29 -1.61
C LYS A 262 -15.51 -15.50 -0.22
N ARG A 263 -14.59 -16.46 -0.06
CA ARG A 263 -13.91 -16.72 1.22
C ARG A 263 -13.06 -15.54 1.66
N MET A 264 -12.39 -14.86 0.73
CA MET A 264 -11.48 -13.75 1.06
C MET A 264 -12.20 -12.42 1.25
N LEU A 265 -13.24 -12.14 0.47
CA LEU A 265 -13.92 -10.84 0.45
C LEU A 265 -15.35 -10.89 1.01
N GLY A 266 -15.83 -12.03 1.47
CA GLY A 266 -17.16 -12.20 2.05
C GLY A 266 -18.31 -12.18 1.02
N MET A 267 -18.05 -11.89 -0.26
CA MET A 267 -19.05 -11.78 -1.32
C MET A 267 -18.59 -12.44 -2.63
N THR A 268 -19.53 -12.76 -3.51
CA THR A 268 -19.21 -13.36 -4.82
C THR A 268 -18.65 -12.33 -5.80
N PRO A 269 -17.85 -12.75 -6.82
CA PRO A 269 -17.34 -11.85 -7.87
C PRO A 269 -18.44 -11.05 -8.56
N GLY A 270 -19.59 -11.68 -8.82
CA GLY A 270 -20.76 -11.00 -9.43
C GLY A 270 -21.40 -9.96 -8.51
N ALA A 271 -21.42 -10.19 -7.19
CA ALA A 271 -21.90 -9.21 -6.22
C ALA A 271 -20.92 -8.03 -6.13
N TYR A 272 -19.61 -8.30 -6.12
CA TYR A 272 -18.58 -7.28 -6.11
C TYR A 272 -18.67 -6.37 -7.34
N ARG A 273 -18.83 -6.93 -8.56
CA ARG A 273 -19.01 -6.17 -9.80
C ARG A 273 -20.19 -5.20 -9.72
N ARG A 274 -21.37 -5.67 -9.24
CA ARG A 274 -22.55 -4.81 -9.09
C ARG A 274 -22.33 -3.67 -8.09
N MET A 275 -21.61 -3.94 -7.01
CA MET A 275 -21.30 -2.94 -5.99
C MET A 275 -20.31 -1.87 -6.49
N SER A 276 -19.36 -2.27 -7.36
CA SER A 276 -18.35 -1.36 -7.93
C SER A 276 -18.90 -0.45 -9.04
N GLY A 277 -20.20 -0.48 -9.35
CA GLY A 277 -20.88 0.50 -10.21
C GLY A 277 -20.68 0.32 -11.71
N ASN A 278 -20.10 -0.77 -12.17
CA ASN A 278 -20.01 -1.09 -13.61
C ASN A 278 -21.21 -1.95 -14.04
N HIS A 279 -22.21 -1.30 -14.59
CA HIS A 279 -23.32 -1.91 -15.33
C HIS A 279 -22.98 -2.09 -16.81
#